data_369079b7529c7196724bc6280f70a992
#
_entry.id   369079b7529c7196724bc6280f70a992
#
_cell.length_a   1.000
_cell.length_b   1.000
_cell.length_c   1.000
_cell.angle_alpha   90.00
_cell.angle_beta   90.00
_cell.angle_gamma   90.00
#
_symmetry.space_group_name_H-M   'P 1'
#
loop_
_entity.id
_entity.type
_entity.pdbx_description
1 polymer ?
#
loop_
_entity_poly.entity_id
_entity_poly.type
_entity_poly.pdbx_seq_one_letter_code
_entity_poly.pdbx_strand_id
1 'polypeptide(L)'
;MLGAPVEVWNTIGDKILNQAGELVLSKPFLSMPIGLWGDQYNRLMQASYYGMYPQVWNHGDWATENDTGSFIIHGRSDATLNRQGVRIGTAEIYNSLNTRENLKDSLVIHLTNDKQDSLLLFVVSRVEIDEKEIRTQLREQCSPRHVPDHIIRVLDIPYTLSGKKVEIPIKRLLMGASIDNVLRLDSLRNPDSIKWFVDYAKSKPFT
;
A
#
# COMPACT_ATOMS: atom_id res chain seq x y z
N MET A 1 -18.26 10.95 -3.94
CA MET A 1 -19.04 11.85 -3.05
C MET A 1 -19.32 13.12 -3.83
N LEU A 2 -20.58 13.48 -4.00
CA LEU A 2 -20.96 14.69 -4.74
C LEU A 2 -20.39 15.93 -4.05
N GLY A 3 -19.76 16.80 -4.84
CA GLY A 3 -19.21 18.07 -4.36
C GLY A 3 -17.83 18.00 -3.65
N ALA A 4 -17.21 16.83 -3.54
CA ALA A 4 -15.82 16.75 -3.06
C ALA A 4 -14.87 17.27 -4.14
N PRO A 5 -13.99 18.23 -3.83
CA PRO A 5 -13.04 18.82 -4.79
C PRO A 5 -11.82 17.92 -4.97
N VAL A 6 -12.06 16.67 -5.42
CA VAL A 6 -11.03 15.67 -5.63
C VAL A 6 -10.33 15.90 -6.98
N GLU A 7 -9.03 15.84 -6.98
CA GLU A 7 -8.18 15.94 -8.17
C GLU A 7 -6.99 14.97 -8.05
N VAL A 8 -6.34 14.72 -9.18
CA VAL A 8 -5.06 13.97 -9.22
C VAL A 8 -3.96 14.92 -9.64
N TRP A 9 -2.90 15.00 -8.80
CA TRP A 9 -1.79 15.92 -9.01
C TRP A 9 -0.47 15.17 -9.20
N ASN A 10 0.43 15.77 -10.02
CA ASN A 10 1.80 15.31 -10.11
C ASN A 10 2.64 15.80 -8.91
N THR A 11 3.89 15.37 -8.82
CA THR A 11 4.79 15.70 -7.69
C THR A 11 5.15 17.18 -7.57
N ILE A 12 4.95 17.98 -8.61
CA ILE A 12 5.21 19.43 -8.61
C ILE A 12 3.95 20.27 -8.32
N GLY A 13 2.80 19.62 -8.15
CA GLY A 13 1.55 20.28 -7.75
C GLY A 13 0.63 20.68 -8.90
N ASP A 14 0.83 20.16 -10.11
CA ASP A 14 -0.07 20.39 -11.24
C ASP A 14 -1.14 19.30 -11.31
N LYS A 15 -2.37 19.69 -11.63
CA LYS A 15 -3.44 18.76 -11.96
C LYS A 15 -3.12 18.00 -13.24
N ILE A 16 -3.32 16.68 -13.22
CA ILE A 16 -3.10 15.79 -14.37
C ILE A 16 -4.34 14.94 -14.63
N LEU A 17 -4.55 14.57 -15.91
CA LEU A 17 -5.62 13.68 -16.38
C LEU A 17 -4.99 12.48 -17.12
N ASN A 18 -5.66 11.33 -17.06
CA ASN A 18 -5.25 10.08 -17.71
C ASN A 18 -3.83 9.60 -17.33
N GLN A 19 -3.32 10.11 -16.24
CA GLN A 19 -2.03 9.72 -15.66
C GLN A 19 -2.20 9.49 -14.18
N ALA A 20 -1.40 8.57 -13.63
CA ALA A 20 -1.42 8.28 -12.21
C ALA A 20 -0.64 9.34 -11.41
N GLY A 21 -1.22 9.78 -10.30
CA GLY A 21 -0.66 10.80 -9.41
C GLY A 21 -1.25 10.71 -8.01
N GLU A 22 -0.95 11.72 -7.18
CA GLU A 22 -1.46 11.83 -5.82
C GLU A 22 -2.92 12.30 -5.83
N LEU A 23 -3.79 11.58 -5.12
CA LEU A 23 -5.17 12.02 -4.87
C LEU A 23 -5.15 13.16 -3.86
N VAL A 24 -5.70 14.31 -4.25
CA VAL A 24 -5.77 15.49 -3.39
C VAL A 24 -7.20 16.01 -3.26
N LEU A 25 -7.46 16.74 -2.18
CA LEU A 25 -8.61 17.63 -2.05
C LEU A 25 -8.11 19.05 -2.25
N SER A 26 -8.39 19.62 -3.42
CA SER A 26 -7.86 20.92 -3.86
C SER A 26 -8.50 22.13 -3.14
N LYS A 27 -9.61 21.90 -2.40
CA LYS A 27 -10.31 22.92 -1.61
C LYS A 27 -10.77 22.33 -0.28
N PRO A 28 -11.00 23.15 0.76
CA PRO A 28 -11.60 22.71 2.01
C PRO A 28 -12.93 21.96 1.81
N PHE A 29 -13.12 20.91 2.58
CA PHE A 29 -14.30 20.06 2.50
C PHE A 29 -14.84 19.73 3.89
N LEU A 30 -16.16 19.57 4.01
CA LEU A 30 -16.86 19.44 5.31
C LEU A 30 -16.42 18.25 6.17
N SER A 31 -15.94 17.18 5.56
CA SER A 31 -15.45 15.99 6.29
C SER A 31 -13.99 16.05 6.68
N MET A 32 -13.26 17.12 6.35
CA MET A 32 -11.89 17.30 6.81
C MET A 32 -11.85 17.48 8.32
N PRO A 33 -10.93 16.82 9.04
CA PRO A 33 -10.74 17.05 10.48
C PRO A 33 -10.23 18.47 10.73
N ILE A 34 -10.68 19.07 11.81
CA ILE A 34 -10.19 20.38 12.27
C ILE A 34 -8.87 20.28 13.04
N GLY A 35 -8.47 19.07 13.42
CA GLY A 35 -7.22 18.75 14.13
C GLY A 35 -7.16 17.28 14.49
N LEU A 36 -6.01 16.81 14.92
CA LEU A 36 -5.79 15.46 15.42
C LEU A 36 -5.72 15.46 16.94
N TRP A 37 -6.25 14.43 17.59
CA TRP A 37 -6.22 14.34 19.05
C TRP A 37 -4.79 14.31 19.59
N GLY A 38 -4.48 15.21 20.52
CA GLY A 38 -3.13 15.31 21.12
C GLY A 38 -2.06 15.95 20.23
N ASP A 39 -2.42 16.42 19.04
CA ASP A 39 -1.48 17.08 18.11
C ASP A 39 -1.27 18.54 18.49
N GLN A 40 -0.26 18.81 19.31
CA GLN A 40 0.09 20.18 19.67
C GLN A 40 0.57 20.98 18.45
N TYR A 41 -0.06 22.13 18.22
CA TYR A 41 0.25 23.04 17.11
C TYR A 41 0.00 22.45 15.72
N ASN A 42 -0.83 21.42 15.60
CA ASN A 42 -1.16 20.74 14.33
C ASN A 42 0.07 20.21 13.56
N ARG A 43 1.15 19.89 14.24
CA ARG A 43 2.40 19.44 13.59
C ARG A 43 2.23 18.11 12.86
N LEU A 44 1.56 17.18 13.52
CA LEU A 44 1.30 15.85 12.94
C LEU A 44 0.34 15.95 11.76
N MET A 45 -0.72 16.75 11.88
CA MET A 45 -1.66 17.02 10.81
C MET A 45 -0.98 17.69 9.62
N GLN A 46 -0.14 18.70 9.85
CA GLN A 46 0.62 19.38 8.80
C GLN A 46 1.58 18.41 8.10
N ALA A 47 2.34 17.62 8.83
CA ALA A 47 3.27 16.66 8.26
C ALA A 47 2.55 15.55 7.47
N SER A 48 1.38 15.08 7.95
CA SER A 48 0.66 13.95 7.36
C SER A 48 -0.11 14.32 6.09
N TYR A 49 -0.71 15.51 6.04
CA TYR A 49 -1.67 15.85 4.99
C TYR A 49 -1.30 17.06 4.14
N TYR A 50 -0.40 17.94 4.62
CA TYR A 50 -0.02 19.17 3.92
C TYR A 50 1.48 19.26 3.65
N GLY A 51 2.25 18.22 4.01
CA GLY A 51 3.71 18.23 3.85
C GLY A 51 4.19 18.22 2.41
N MET A 52 3.43 17.57 1.53
CA MET A 52 3.76 17.47 0.09
C MET A 52 3.31 18.71 -0.69
N TYR A 53 2.07 19.12 -0.46
CA TYR A 53 1.46 20.28 -1.13
C TYR A 53 0.99 21.27 -0.07
N PRO A 54 1.65 22.42 0.09
CA PRO A 54 1.22 23.43 1.07
C PRO A 54 -0.24 23.86 0.81
N GLN A 55 -1.06 23.83 1.88
CA GLN A 55 -2.48 24.22 1.87
C GLN A 55 -3.43 23.30 1.06
N VAL A 56 -2.93 22.21 0.47
CA VAL A 56 -3.74 21.23 -0.24
C VAL A 56 -3.67 19.89 0.48
N TRP A 57 -4.83 19.31 0.78
CA TRP A 57 -4.94 18.03 1.46
C TRP A 57 -4.48 16.89 0.57
N ASN A 58 -3.33 16.31 0.85
CA ASN A 58 -2.89 15.06 0.25
C ASN A 58 -3.58 13.89 0.97
N HIS A 59 -4.41 13.12 0.24
CA HIS A 59 -5.16 12.01 0.82
C HIS A 59 -4.25 10.78 1.08
N GLY A 60 -3.12 10.70 0.38
CA GLY A 60 -2.17 9.61 0.47
C GLY A 60 -2.61 8.37 -0.31
N ASP A 61 -3.43 8.55 -1.33
CA ASP A 61 -3.79 7.53 -2.29
C ASP A 61 -3.24 7.88 -3.68
N TRP A 62 -2.80 6.85 -4.40
CA TRP A 62 -2.33 6.94 -5.78
C TRP A 62 -3.49 6.63 -6.71
N ALA A 63 -3.82 7.54 -7.60
CA ALA A 63 -5.02 7.47 -8.42
C ALA A 63 -4.80 8.01 -9.83
N THR A 64 -5.71 7.67 -10.75
CA THR A 64 -5.86 8.29 -12.07
C THR A 64 -7.25 8.91 -12.18
N GLU A 65 -7.32 10.19 -12.54
CA GLU A 65 -8.54 10.85 -12.98
C GLU A 65 -8.61 10.79 -14.52
N ASN A 66 -9.70 10.27 -15.07
CA ASN A 66 -9.88 10.21 -16.52
C ASN A 66 -10.76 11.38 -17.05
N ASP A 67 -10.84 11.52 -18.36
CA ASP A 67 -11.57 12.62 -19.02
C ASP A 67 -13.07 12.67 -18.67
N THR A 68 -13.65 11.56 -18.23
CA THR A 68 -15.06 11.49 -17.80
C THR A 68 -15.27 11.93 -16.36
N GLY A 69 -14.18 12.28 -15.63
CA GLY A 69 -14.20 12.63 -14.21
C GLY A 69 -14.37 11.42 -13.27
N SER A 70 -14.15 10.22 -13.77
CA SER A 70 -14.08 9.03 -12.94
C SER A 70 -12.65 8.77 -12.46
N PHE A 71 -12.52 8.10 -11.30
CA PHE A 71 -11.26 7.84 -10.66
C PHE A 71 -10.95 6.34 -10.58
N ILE A 72 -9.72 5.98 -10.89
CA ILE A 72 -9.17 4.63 -10.64
C ILE A 72 -8.20 4.77 -9.48
N ILE A 73 -8.45 4.06 -8.38
CA ILE A 73 -7.56 4.03 -7.22
C ILE A 73 -6.60 2.85 -7.37
N HIS A 74 -5.30 3.15 -7.43
CA HIS A 74 -4.23 2.16 -7.56
C HIS A 74 -3.73 1.64 -6.21
N GLY A 75 -4.03 2.32 -5.12
CA GLY A 75 -3.66 1.95 -3.77
C GLY A 75 -3.16 3.15 -2.95
N ARG A 76 -2.55 2.87 -1.81
CA ARG A 76 -1.94 3.90 -0.95
C ARG A 76 -0.65 4.41 -1.58
N SER A 77 -0.40 5.73 -1.55
CA SER A 77 0.84 6.33 -2.07
C SER A 77 2.08 5.83 -1.34
N ASP A 78 1.96 5.61 -0.02
CA ASP A 78 3.03 5.09 0.84
C ASP A 78 3.22 3.56 0.73
N ALA A 79 2.21 2.84 0.20
CA ALA A 79 2.26 1.43 -0.14
C ALA A 79 2.57 1.18 -1.62
N THR A 80 2.56 2.22 -2.49
CA THR A 80 2.94 2.05 -3.89
C THR A 80 4.38 1.56 -4.01
N LEU A 81 4.58 0.68 -4.98
CA LEU A 81 5.87 0.09 -5.29
C LEU A 81 6.60 1.05 -6.23
N ASN A 82 7.84 1.37 -5.94
CA ASN A 82 8.68 2.14 -6.87
C ASN A 82 9.77 1.21 -7.41
N ARG A 83 9.47 0.51 -8.49
CA ARG A 83 10.41 -0.44 -9.10
C ARG A 83 11.01 0.15 -10.38
N GLN A 84 12.34 0.29 -10.38
CA GLN A 84 13.09 0.82 -11.54
C GLN A 84 12.52 2.17 -12.03
N GLY A 85 12.18 3.06 -11.10
CA GLY A 85 11.65 4.40 -11.40
C GLY A 85 10.18 4.44 -11.82
N VAL A 86 9.46 3.31 -11.84
CA VAL A 86 8.03 3.25 -12.12
C VAL A 86 7.24 2.98 -10.85
N ARG A 87 6.28 3.84 -10.54
CA ARG A 87 5.31 3.60 -9.47
C ARG A 87 4.24 2.61 -9.92
N ILE A 88 4.00 1.59 -9.10
CA ILE A 88 3.05 0.50 -9.35
C ILE A 88 2.11 0.41 -8.14
N GLY A 89 0.81 0.28 -8.38
CA GLY A 89 -0.18 0.07 -7.33
C GLY A 89 -0.22 -1.39 -6.88
N THR A 90 -0.28 -1.63 -5.57
CA THR A 90 -0.50 -2.99 -5.03
C THR A 90 -1.86 -3.57 -5.47
N ALA A 91 -2.84 -2.71 -5.72
CA ALA A 91 -4.19 -3.11 -6.16
C ALA A 91 -4.17 -3.89 -7.48
N GLU A 92 -3.27 -3.57 -8.42
CA GLU A 92 -3.16 -4.28 -9.70
C GLU A 92 -2.76 -5.74 -9.48
N ILE A 93 -1.80 -5.98 -8.58
CA ILE A 93 -1.37 -7.34 -8.20
C ILE A 93 -2.52 -8.09 -7.54
N TYR A 94 -3.21 -7.47 -6.57
CA TYR A 94 -4.34 -8.12 -5.89
C TYR A 94 -5.46 -8.45 -6.84
N ASN A 95 -5.85 -7.54 -7.74
CA ASN A 95 -6.92 -7.76 -8.71
C ASN A 95 -6.58 -8.92 -9.66
N SER A 96 -5.34 -9.01 -10.13
CA SER A 96 -4.89 -10.13 -10.94
C SER A 96 -4.97 -11.45 -10.17
N LEU A 97 -4.50 -11.50 -8.92
CA LEU A 97 -4.47 -12.71 -8.10
C LEU A 97 -5.84 -13.15 -7.59
N ASN A 98 -6.80 -12.25 -7.44
CA ASN A 98 -8.17 -12.56 -6.98
C ASN A 98 -8.94 -13.49 -7.93
N THR A 99 -8.47 -13.66 -9.15
CA THR A 99 -9.06 -14.62 -10.13
C THR A 99 -8.67 -16.08 -9.85
N ARG A 100 -7.73 -16.32 -8.92
CA ARG A 100 -7.21 -17.65 -8.62
C ARG A 100 -7.96 -18.31 -7.45
N GLU A 101 -8.72 -19.36 -7.74
CA GLU A 101 -9.49 -20.10 -6.72
C GLU A 101 -8.62 -20.81 -5.67
N ASN A 102 -7.37 -21.15 -6.03
CA ASN A 102 -6.42 -21.80 -5.13
C ASN A 102 -5.74 -20.84 -4.15
N LEU A 103 -5.85 -19.52 -4.35
CA LEU A 103 -5.36 -18.50 -3.42
C LEU A 103 -6.52 -17.96 -2.57
N LYS A 104 -6.41 -18.16 -1.26
CA LYS A 104 -7.38 -17.61 -0.32
C LYS A 104 -7.14 -16.10 -0.06
N ASP A 105 -5.88 -15.70 -0.01
CA ASP A 105 -5.48 -14.32 0.27
C ASP A 105 -4.03 -14.06 -0.15
N SER A 106 -3.64 -12.79 -0.23
CA SER A 106 -2.28 -12.38 -0.56
C SER A 106 -1.92 -11.05 0.10
N LEU A 107 -0.63 -10.81 0.32
CA LEU A 107 -0.08 -9.54 0.82
C LEU A 107 1.19 -9.21 0.04
N VAL A 108 1.24 -8.01 -0.54
CA VAL A 108 2.39 -7.54 -1.32
C VAL A 108 3.18 -6.53 -0.48
N ILE A 109 4.48 -6.75 -0.35
CA ILE A 109 5.39 -5.83 0.36
C ILE A 109 6.59 -5.54 -0.53
N HIS A 110 6.85 -4.27 -0.76
CA HIS A 110 8.05 -3.83 -1.44
C HIS A 110 9.06 -3.29 -0.43
N LEU A 111 10.20 -3.95 -0.35
CA LEU A 111 11.33 -3.55 0.48
C LEU A 111 12.39 -2.93 -0.41
N THR A 112 12.82 -1.73 -0.08
CA THR A 112 13.88 -1.04 -0.81
C THR A 112 14.79 -0.26 0.14
N ASN A 113 16.08 -0.34 -0.11
CA ASN A 113 17.12 0.49 0.49
C ASN A 113 18.19 0.77 -0.60
N ASP A 114 19.30 1.41 -0.24
CA ASP A 114 20.38 1.75 -1.19
C ASP A 114 21.04 0.54 -1.85
N LYS A 115 20.88 -0.66 -1.31
CA LYS A 115 21.53 -1.88 -1.76
C LYS A 115 20.59 -2.90 -2.39
N GLN A 116 19.32 -2.88 -2.01
CA GLN A 116 18.36 -3.93 -2.36
C GLN A 116 17.01 -3.34 -2.74
N ASP A 117 16.40 -3.94 -3.75
CA ASP A 117 15.02 -3.71 -4.20
C ASP A 117 14.36 -5.08 -4.32
N SER A 118 13.38 -5.37 -3.47
CA SER A 118 12.77 -6.69 -3.39
C SER A 118 11.26 -6.62 -3.21
N LEU A 119 10.54 -7.21 -4.14
CA LEU A 119 9.08 -7.36 -4.10
C LEU A 119 8.73 -8.74 -3.53
N LEU A 120 8.13 -8.74 -2.35
CA LEU A 120 7.68 -9.94 -1.65
C LEU A 120 6.17 -10.11 -1.85
N LEU A 121 5.75 -11.31 -2.24
CA LEU A 121 4.35 -11.71 -2.29
C LEU A 121 4.13 -12.81 -1.26
N PHE A 122 3.42 -12.49 -0.19
CA PHE A 122 2.94 -13.48 0.78
C PHE A 122 1.58 -13.99 0.33
N VAL A 123 1.38 -15.30 0.37
CA VAL A 123 0.14 -15.94 -0.13
C VAL A 123 -0.39 -16.96 0.86
N VAL A 124 -1.71 -16.98 1.01
CA VAL A 124 -2.44 -17.99 1.77
C VAL A 124 -3.06 -18.95 0.79
N SER A 125 -2.66 -20.22 0.85
CA SER A 125 -3.20 -21.28 0.01
C SER A 125 -3.33 -22.59 0.78
N ARG A 126 -4.36 -23.36 0.47
CA ARG A 126 -4.58 -24.71 1.01
C ARG A 126 -3.82 -25.79 0.24
N VAL A 127 -3.44 -25.49 -0.99
CA VAL A 127 -2.72 -26.39 -1.90
C VAL A 127 -1.34 -25.85 -2.20
N GLU A 128 -0.49 -26.67 -2.76
CA GLU A 128 0.79 -26.24 -3.29
C GLU A 128 0.61 -25.19 -4.39
N ILE A 129 1.50 -24.21 -4.43
CA ILE A 129 1.41 -23.04 -5.32
C ILE A 129 2.42 -23.21 -6.44
N ASP A 130 1.98 -23.13 -7.67
CA ASP A 130 2.88 -22.98 -8.80
C ASP A 130 3.32 -21.52 -8.92
N GLU A 131 4.52 -21.23 -8.42
CA GLU A 131 5.12 -19.89 -8.50
C GLU A 131 5.32 -19.42 -9.94
N LYS A 132 5.58 -20.34 -10.88
CA LYS A 132 5.80 -19.97 -12.29
C LYS A 132 4.52 -19.45 -12.92
N GLU A 133 3.39 -20.10 -12.63
CA GLU A 133 2.08 -19.62 -13.10
C GLU A 133 1.75 -18.25 -12.54
N ILE A 134 1.98 -18.00 -11.24
CA ILE A 134 1.75 -16.69 -10.62
C ILE A 134 2.60 -15.62 -11.30
N ARG A 135 3.90 -15.89 -11.49
CA ARG A 135 4.83 -14.96 -12.15
C ARG A 135 4.44 -14.68 -13.60
N THR A 136 3.98 -15.70 -14.32
CA THR A 136 3.52 -15.56 -15.70
C THR A 136 2.26 -14.72 -15.77
N GLN A 137 1.27 -15.01 -14.94
CA GLN A 137 0.02 -14.25 -14.86
C GLN A 137 0.25 -12.78 -14.59
N LEU A 138 1.07 -12.45 -13.57
CA LEU A 138 1.36 -11.06 -13.22
C LEU A 138 2.14 -10.33 -14.33
N ARG A 139 3.01 -11.03 -15.04
CA ARG A 139 3.73 -10.48 -16.19
C ARG A 139 2.79 -10.14 -17.35
N GLU A 140 1.84 -10.99 -17.64
CA GLU A 140 0.91 -10.87 -18.77
C GLU A 140 -0.23 -9.89 -18.49
N GLN A 141 -0.84 -9.97 -17.29
CA GLN A 141 -1.99 -9.15 -16.94
C GLN A 141 -1.63 -7.75 -16.42
N CYS A 142 -0.44 -7.59 -15.87
CA CYS A 142 0.05 -6.33 -15.35
C CYS A 142 1.30 -5.86 -16.14
N SER A 143 2.49 -6.20 -15.66
CA SER A 143 3.75 -5.95 -16.37
C SER A 143 4.90 -6.75 -15.73
N PRO A 144 6.09 -6.83 -16.39
CA PRO A 144 7.27 -7.45 -15.79
C PRO A 144 7.68 -6.88 -14.43
N ARG A 145 7.36 -5.61 -14.14
CA ARG A 145 7.66 -4.95 -12.86
C ARG A 145 6.77 -5.40 -11.71
N HIS A 146 5.60 -5.97 -11.99
CA HIS A 146 4.68 -6.54 -10.98
C HIS A 146 5.07 -7.95 -10.54
N VAL A 147 6.04 -8.58 -11.23
CA VAL A 147 6.47 -9.93 -10.91
C VAL A 147 7.26 -9.93 -9.59
N PRO A 148 6.82 -10.65 -8.56
CA PRO A 148 7.51 -10.69 -7.27
C PRO A 148 8.85 -11.41 -7.38
N ASP A 149 9.83 -10.94 -6.62
CA ASP A 149 11.13 -11.61 -6.49
C ASP A 149 11.01 -12.87 -5.64
N HIS A 150 10.17 -12.81 -4.60
CA HIS A 150 9.89 -13.93 -3.71
C HIS A 150 8.39 -14.14 -3.54
N ILE A 151 7.95 -15.39 -3.63
CA ILE A 151 6.59 -15.83 -3.29
C ILE A 151 6.70 -16.70 -2.05
N ILE A 152 5.98 -16.33 -1.00
CA ILE A 152 6.15 -16.91 0.33
C ILE A 152 4.79 -17.36 0.84
N ARG A 153 4.65 -18.66 1.12
CA ARG A 153 3.41 -19.17 1.71
C ARG A 153 3.34 -18.85 3.20
N VAL A 154 2.19 -18.34 3.61
CA VAL A 154 1.89 -18.02 5.02
C VAL A 154 0.56 -18.64 5.44
N LEU A 155 0.34 -18.76 6.74
CA LEU A 155 -0.90 -19.33 7.28
C LEU A 155 -2.07 -18.35 7.19
N ASP A 156 -1.80 -17.06 7.43
CA ASP A 156 -2.81 -16.01 7.43
C ASP A 156 -2.17 -14.64 7.17
N ILE A 157 -2.98 -13.68 6.67
CA ILE A 157 -2.59 -12.28 6.45
C ILE A 157 -3.18 -11.41 7.55
N PRO A 158 -2.40 -10.51 8.18
CA PRO A 158 -2.93 -9.63 9.22
C PRO A 158 -3.84 -8.54 8.65
N TYR A 159 -4.98 -8.36 9.33
CA TYR A 159 -5.98 -7.35 9.00
C TYR A 159 -6.29 -6.45 10.20
N THR A 160 -6.55 -5.19 9.93
CA THR A 160 -7.13 -4.30 10.93
C THR A 160 -8.56 -4.71 11.27
N LEU A 161 -9.11 -4.21 12.39
CA LEU A 161 -10.52 -4.41 12.77
C LEU A 161 -11.49 -3.93 11.67
N SER A 162 -11.09 -2.89 10.89
CA SER A 162 -11.85 -2.38 9.75
C SER A 162 -11.72 -3.21 8.47
N GLY A 163 -10.97 -4.31 8.48
CA GLY A 163 -10.81 -5.21 7.32
C GLY A 163 -9.77 -4.75 6.29
N LYS A 164 -8.85 -3.86 6.65
CA LYS A 164 -7.74 -3.44 5.77
C LYS A 164 -6.50 -4.28 6.00
N LYS A 165 -5.80 -4.66 4.94
CA LYS A 165 -4.48 -5.31 5.00
C LYS A 165 -3.44 -4.39 5.65
N VAL A 166 -2.55 -4.98 6.44
CA VAL A 166 -1.58 -4.24 7.26
C VAL A 166 -0.24 -4.11 6.52
N GLU A 167 -0.25 -3.58 5.30
CA GLU A 167 0.92 -3.49 4.42
C GLU A 167 2.07 -2.68 5.04
N ILE A 168 1.80 -1.43 5.45
CA ILE A 168 2.81 -0.50 5.95
C ILE A 168 3.45 -0.97 7.26
N PRO A 169 2.68 -1.41 8.28
CA PRO A 169 3.28 -1.98 9.48
C PRO A 169 4.17 -3.20 9.20
N ILE A 170 3.72 -4.12 8.32
CA ILE A 170 4.55 -5.27 7.93
C ILE A 170 5.82 -4.82 7.20
N LYS A 171 5.73 -3.88 6.27
CA LYS A 171 6.91 -3.30 5.61
C LYS A 171 7.91 -2.76 6.62
N ARG A 172 7.48 -1.94 7.58
CA ARG A 172 8.34 -1.37 8.61
C ARG A 172 8.96 -2.45 9.50
N LEU A 173 8.17 -3.47 9.86
CA LEU A 173 8.65 -4.62 10.63
C LEU A 173 9.77 -5.38 9.89
N LEU A 174 9.56 -5.68 8.60
CA LEU A 174 10.55 -6.35 7.76
C LEU A 174 11.81 -5.51 7.51
N MET A 175 11.68 -4.18 7.60
CA MET A 175 12.80 -3.24 7.56
C MET A 175 13.48 -3.03 8.93
N GLY A 176 13.17 -3.85 9.94
CA GLY A 176 13.84 -3.87 11.25
C GLY A 176 13.22 -3.01 12.33
N ALA A 177 12.04 -2.41 12.10
CA ALA A 177 11.33 -1.70 13.17
C ALA A 177 10.76 -2.68 14.22
N SER A 178 10.73 -2.27 15.49
CA SER A 178 10.09 -3.04 16.55
C SER A 178 8.58 -3.10 16.34
N ILE A 179 7.97 -4.25 16.64
CA ILE A 179 6.51 -4.44 16.53
C ILE A 179 5.73 -3.41 17.35
N ASP A 180 6.20 -3.07 18.55
CA ASP A 180 5.55 -2.11 19.45
C ASP A 180 5.49 -0.69 18.87
N ASN A 181 6.43 -0.36 17.96
CA ASN A 181 6.51 0.95 17.31
C ASN A 181 5.70 1.03 16.00
N VAL A 182 5.28 -0.10 15.45
CA VAL A 182 4.64 -0.12 14.12
C VAL A 182 3.18 -0.53 14.19
N LEU A 183 2.77 -1.30 15.21
CA LEU A 183 1.45 -1.89 15.25
C LEU A 183 0.97 -2.15 16.68
N ARG A 184 -0.27 -1.79 16.97
CA ARG A 184 -0.98 -2.21 18.18
C ARG A 184 -1.72 -3.51 17.90
N LEU A 185 -1.45 -4.55 18.65
CA LEU A 185 -2.07 -5.88 18.47
C LEU A 185 -3.59 -5.86 18.66
N ASP A 186 -4.08 -4.99 19.56
CA ASP A 186 -5.52 -4.79 19.80
C ASP A 186 -6.28 -4.13 18.65
N SER A 187 -5.55 -3.55 17.67
CA SER A 187 -6.13 -3.00 16.45
C SER A 187 -6.33 -4.04 15.34
N LEU A 188 -5.86 -5.28 15.56
CA LEU A 188 -5.97 -6.35 14.58
C LEU A 188 -7.19 -7.23 14.81
N ARG A 189 -7.82 -7.64 13.71
CA ARG A 189 -8.89 -8.66 13.71
C ARG A 189 -8.35 -10.05 14.03
N ASN A 190 -7.12 -10.36 13.58
CA ASN A 190 -6.45 -11.64 13.71
C ASN A 190 -5.00 -11.47 14.20
N PRO A 191 -4.80 -11.08 15.48
CA PRO A 191 -3.48 -10.70 16.01
C PRO A 191 -2.45 -11.84 15.97
N ASP A 192 -2.88 -13.11 16.02
CA ASP A 192 -1.97 -14.24 15.94
C ASP A 192 -1.22 -14.35 14.60
N SER A 193 -1.80 -13.81 13.52
CA SER A 193 -1.18 -13.82 12.19
C SER A 193 0.15 -13.04 12.14
N ILE A 194 0.34 -12.05 13.03
CA ILE A 194 1.54 -11.21 13.05
C ILE A 194 2.78 -11.97 13.52
N LYS A 195 2.62 -13.00 14.34
CA LYS A 195 3.74 -13.76 14.92
C LYS A 195 4.68 -14.31 13.85
N TRP A 196 4.08 -14.86 12.78
CA TRP A 196 4.85 -15.39 11.65
C TRP A 196 5.74 -14.31 11.01
N PHE A 197 5.21 -13.10 10.81
CA PHE A 197 5.96 -11.98 10.20
C PHE A 197 7.06 -11.46 11.13
N VAL A 198 6.85 -11.47 12.45
CA VAL A 198 7.88 -11.11 13.44
C VAL A 198 9.04 -12.11 13.37
N ASP A 199 8.74 -13.40 13.32
CA ASP A 199 9.76 -14.45 13.27
C ASP A 199 10.50 -14.43 11.92
N TYR A 200 9.78 -14.19 10.82
CA TYR A 200 10.38 -14.03 9.50
C TYR A 200 11.33 -12.82 9.44
N ALA A 201 10.93 -11.67 9.99
CA ALA A 201 11.77 -10.47 10.04
C ALA A 201 13.08 -10.70 10.83
N LYS A 202 13.02 -11.47 11.93
CA LYS A 202 14.21 -11.85 12.72
C LYS A 202 15.13 -12.81 11.98
N SER A 203 14.56 -13.75 11.21
CA SER A 203 15.32 -14.78 10.49
C SER A 203 15.95 -14.29 9.19
N LYS A 204 15.37 -13.28 8.58
CA LYS A 204 15.83 -12.68 7.30
C LYS A 204 15.78 -11.14 7.40
N PRO A 205 16.72 -10.54 8.15
CA PRO A 205 16.77 -9.09 8.22
C PRO A 205 17.06 -8.49 6.84
N PHE A 206 16.31 -7.47 6.48
CA PHE A 206 16.53 -6.69 5.27
C PHE A 206 17.61 -5.64 5.55
N THR A 207 18.89 -5.98 5.28
CA THR A 207 20.07 -5.15 5.58
C THR A 207 20.80 -4.68 4.32
#